data_14fbf9e6afe5353891e19ae13b123b7f
#
_entry.id   14fbf9e6afe5353891e19ae13b123b7f
#
_cell.length_a   1.000
_cell.length_b   1.000
_cell.length_c   1.000
_cell.angle_alpha   90.00
_cell.angle_beta   90.00
_cell.angle_gamma   90.00
#
_symmetry.space_group_name_H-M   'P 1'
#
loop_
_entity.id
_entity.type
_entity.pdbx_description
1 polymer ?
#
loop_
_entity_poly.entity_id
_entity_poly.type
_entity_poly.pdbx_seq_one_letter_code
_entity_poly.pdbx_strand_id
1 'polypeptide(L)'
;MPSRGGWTACGYRTGSIHPAGPRHRLMPAPWMGAVFAVAAAVSLGASAVLVVRLERVCARLGLSEALLGLVAALAADTPEVTSAVTALAHGQHDVGTGVVLGSNVFNLAALIGLGALVAGGIKLHRRVVLFEGIMALWIAALSIAAVMSVITPVIALILALAVLAPYVYVSAVHPSGRSALPLPPRLRSWLAGAVAEEEQELAEAIHPAKGGPRDAAIAVLALAVVVAASAAMERSASTLGARWAVPGVITGGIILAAVTSMPNAVAAVYLARRGRASATLSEAFNSNTLNVLAGLFIPAVIITSPGLAGTPRIAIWYGVLTLATIALALAGRGINRRSGALIIAAYLVVAITVIAKAIPPGA
;
A
#
# COMPACT_ATOMS: atom_id res chain seq x y z
N MET A 1 14.44 -38.63 68.38
CA MET A 1 14.59 -37.44 69.21
C MET A 1 15.96 -36.84 68.95
N PRO A 2 16.19 -35.58 68.80
CA PRO A 2 15.47 -34.33 68.74
C PRO A 2 15.77 -33.63 67.39
N SER A 3 15.45 -32.45 66.99
CA SER A 3 14.98 -31.21 67.60
C SER A 3 14.45 -30.29 66.43
N ARG A 4 13.45 -29.58 66.74
CA ARG A 4 12.84 -28.57 65.82
C ARG A 4 13.74 -27.34 65.73
N GLY A 5 14.11 -26.92 64.48
CA GLY A 5 14.73 -25.66 64.21
C GLY A 5 13.75 -24.80 63.38
N GLY A 6 13.25 -23.73 63.98
CA GLY A 6 12.29 -22.80 63.34
C GLY A 6 12.96 -21.93 62.28
N TRP A 7 12.28 -21.76 61.16
CA TRP A 7 12.63 -20.77 60.15
C TRP A 7 11.78 -19.55 60.36
N THR A 8 12.42 -18.48 60.79
CA THR A 8 11.83 -17.14 60.89
C THR A 8 11.59 -16.60 59.47
N ALA A 9 10.32 -16.29 59.21
CA ALA A 9 9.90 -15.61 57.98
C ALA A 9 10.51 -14.20 57.91
N CYS A 10 11.42 -14.00 56.96
CA CYS A 10 11.95 -12.69 56.63
C CYS A 10 10.93 -11.96 55.73
N GLY A 11 10.29 -10.92 56.28
CA GLY A 11 9.31 -10.12 55.57
C GLY A 11 9.93 -9.34 54.40
N TYR A 12 9.58 -9.72 53.18
CA TYR A 12 9.82 -8.90 52.00
C TYR A 12 8.87 -7.70 51.98
N ARG A 13 9.40 -6.53 52.36
CA ARG A 13 8.75 -5.24 52.06
C ARG A 13 8.81 -4.99 50.56
N THR A 14 7.75 -5.23 49.86
CA THR A 14 7.57 -4.74 48.47
C THR A 14 7.26 -3.25 48.49
N GLY A 15 8.33 -2.46 48.53
CA GLY A 15 8.27 -1.02 48.28
C GLY A 15 8.82 -0.71 46.88
N SER A 16 8.08 -1.03 45.83
CA SER A 16 8.38 -0.54 44.51
C SER A 16 7.78 0.84 44.33
N ILE A 17 8.52 1.86 44.74
CA ILE A 17 8.28 3.22 44.23
C ILE A 17 8.87 3.24 42.83
N HIS A 18 8.02 2.98 41.82
CA HIS A 18 8.35 3.36 40.46
C HIS A 18 8.37 4.90 40.40
N PRO A 19 9.49 5.54 40.02
CA PRO A 19 9.46 6.96 39.73
C PRO A 19 8.50 7.16 38.55
N ALA A 20 7.47 7.96 38.77
CA ALA A 20 6.60 8.43 37.71
C ALA A 20 7.48 9.21 36.70
N GLY A 21 7.84 8.58 35.59
CA GLY A 21 8.49 9.25 34.47
C GLY A 21 7.64 10.46 34.06
N PRO A 22 8.25 11.45 33.40
CA PRO A 22 7.56 12.68 33.04
C PRO A 22 6.27 12.33 32.30
N ARG A 23 5.11 12.63 32.91
CA ARG A 23 3.79 12.54 32.25
C ARG A 23 3.80 13.59 31.16
N HIS A 24 4.25 13.23 29.94
CA HIS A 24 3.95 14.03 28.78
C HIS A 24 2.42 14.25 28.79
N ARG A 25 2.00 15.51 28.94
CA ARG A 25 0.58 15.89 28.88
C ARG A 25 0.12 15.52 27.48
N LEU A 26 -0.50 14.35 27.34
CA LEU A 26 -1.10 13.94 26.09
C LEU A 26 -2.12 15.01 25.70
N MET A 27 -2.02 15.53 24.47
CA MET A 27 -2.99 16.48 23.93
C MET A 27 -4.43 15.98 24.14
N PRO A 28 -5.39 16.85 24.39
CA PRO A 28 -6.81 16.46 24.45
C PRO A 28 -7.25 15.77 23.17
N ALA A 29 -8.14 14.76 23.27
CA ALA A 29 -8.60 13.98 22.11
C ALA A 29 -9.15 14.84 20.95
N PRO A 30 -9.94 15.93 21.18
CA PRO A 30 -10.39 16.80 20.10
C PRO A 30 -9.25 17.43 19.28
N TRP A 31 -8.17 17.86 19.95
CA TRP A 31 -7.00 18.43 19.27
C TRP A 31 -6.27 17.36 18.43
N MET A 32 -6.18 16.14 18.92
CA MET A 32 -5.59 15.05 18.14
C MET A 32 -6.44 14.70 16.92
N GLY A 33 -7.77 14.70 17.04
CA GLY A 33 -8.67 14.56 15.91
C GLY A 33 -8.49 15.68 14.87
N ALA A 34 -8.34 16.93 15.34
CA ALA A 34 -8.05 18.06 14.47
C ALA A 34 -6.70 17.92 13.77
N VAL A 35 -5.65 17.52 14.50
CA VAL A 35 -4.32 17.23 13.91
C VAL A 35 -4.41 16.12 12.85
N PHE A 36 -5.12 15.04 13.14
CA PHE A 36 -5.36 13.97 12.18
C PHE A 36 -6.02 14.48 10.90
N ALA A 37 -7.12 15.22 11.01
CA ALA A 37 -7.87 15.71 9.86
C ALA A 37 -7.06 16.72 9.02
N VAL A 38 -6.35 17.65 9.67
CA VAL A 38 -5.50 18.63 8.99
C VAL A 38 -4.31 17.94 8.33
N ALA A 39 -3.66 17.01 9.04
CA ALA A 39 -2.53 16.27 8.51
C ALA A 39 -2.95 15.39 7.31
N ALA A 40 -4.11 14.75 7.37
CA ALA A 40 -4.70 14.02 6.24
C ALA A 40 -4.91 14.95 5.04
N ALA A 41 -5.59 16.08 5.21
CA ALA A 41 -5.84 17.02 4.13
C ALA A 41 -4.55 17.56 3.50
N VAL A 42 -3.55 17.90 4.32
CA VAL A 42 -2.24 18.39 3.87
C VAL A 42 -1.49 17.28 3.12
N SER A 43 -1.47 16.06 3.66
CA SER A 43 -0.81 14.90 3.03
C SER A 43 -1.40 14.61 1.65
N LEU A 44 -2.74 14.53 1.56
CA LEU A 44 -3.45 14.27 0.30
C LEU A 44 -3.22 15.39 -0.73
N GLY A 45 -3.31 16.65 -0.31
CA GLY A 45 -3.05 17.80 -1.20
C GLY A 45 -1.61 17.85 -1.69
N ALA A 46 -0.65 17.60 -0.82
CA ALA A 46 0.76 17.56 -1.17
C ALA A 46 1.11 16.36 -2.07
N SER A 47 0.48 15.18 -1.84
CA SER A 47 0.65 14.00 -2.70
C SER A 47 0.18 14.28 -4.12
N ALA A 48 -0.98 14.92 -4.29
CA ALA A 48 -1.46 15.32 -5.63
C ALA A 48 -0.48 16.26 -6.34
N VAL A 49 0.13 17.22 -5.62
CA VAL A 49 1.16 18.09 -6.18
C VAL A 49 2.42 17.28 -6.54
N LEU A 50 2.85 16.37 -5.67
CA LEU A 50 4.02 15.52 -5.87
C LEU A 50 3.89 14.70 -7.15
N VAL A 51 2.77 14.00 -7.34
CA VAL A 51 2.48 13.19 -8.55
C VAL A 51 2.64 14.05 -9.80
N VAL A 52 1.90 15.16 -9.90
CA VAL A 52 1.91 16.02 -11.10
C VAL A 52 3.30 16.58 -11.40
N ARG A 53 4.08 16.96 -10.38
CA ARG A 53 5.43 17.51 -10.58
C ARG A 53 6.42 16.44 -10.96
N LEU A 54 6.32 15.27 -10.35
CA LEU A 54 7.22 14.15 -10.62
C LEU A 54 7.00 13.58 -12.02
N GLU A 55 5.74 13.43 -12.47
CA GLU A 55 5.41 13.08 -13.86
C GLU A 55 6.07 14.02 -14.87
N ARG A 56 6.02 15.34 -14.63
CA ARG A 56 6.67 16.33 -15.49
C ARG A 56 8.19 16.18 -15.52
N VAL A 57 8.81 15.89 -14.38
CA VAL A 57 10.25 15.64 -14.30
C VAL A 57 10.62 14.38 -15.06
N CYS A 58 9.86 13.28 -14.87
CA CYS A 58 10.07 12.01 -15.57
C CYS A 58 9.90 12.15 -17.10
N ALA A 59 8.89 12.90 -17.55
CA ALA A 59 8.70 13.20 -18.97
C ALA A 59 9.87 13.98 -19.57
N ARG A 60 10.51 14.87 -18.80
CA ARG A 60 11.73 15.55 -19.24
C ARG A 60 12.92 14.60 -19.37
N LEU A 61 13.01 13.62 -18.46
CA LEU A 61 14.09 12.61 -18.48
C LEU A 61 13.90 11.57 -19.60
N GLY A 62 12.74 11.58 -20.27
CA GLY A 62 12.44 10.65 -21.37
C GLY A 62 12.22 9.22 -20.88
N LEU A 63 11.67 9.05 -19.67
CA LEU A 63 11.30 7.72 -19.18
C LEU A 63 10.17 7.13 -20.03
N SER A 64 10.14 5.80 -20.15
CA SER A 64 9.01 5.11 -20.77
C SER A 64 7.71 5.34 -20.00
N GLU A 65 6.56 5.18 -20.67
CA GLU A 65 5.25 5.37 -20.05
C GLU A 65 5.03 4.40 -18.87
N ALA A 66 5.53 3.16 -18.98
CA ALA A 66 5.47 2.19 -17.90
C ALA A 66 6.29 2.64 -16.66
N LEU A 67 7.51 3.17 -16.85
CA LEU A 67 8.31 3.71 -15.75
C LEU A 67 7.67 4.97 -15.16
N LEU A 68 7.10 5.82 -16.02
CA LEU A 68 6.39 7.00 -15.57
C LEU A 68 5.19 6.63 -14.70
N GLY A 69 4.43 5.59 -15.11
CA GLY A 69 3.33 5.04 -14.31
C GLY A 69 3.79 4.50 -12.95
N LEU A 70 4.90 3.74 -12.91
CA LEU A 70 5.49 3.25 -11.65
C LEU A 70 5.89 4.39 -10.70
N VAL A 71 6.53 5.42 -11.24
CA VAL A 71 6.97 6.58 -10.44
C VAL A 71 5.76 7.37 -9.96
N ALA A 72 4.73 7.54 -10.78
CA ALA A 72 3.48 8.19 -10.41
C ALA A 72 2.75 7.40 -9.31
N ALA A 73 2.67 6.08 -9.43
CA ALA A 73 2.08 5.21 -8.42
C ALA A 73 2.83 5.33 -7.08
N LEU A 74 4.16 5.25 -7.08
CA LEU A 74 4.96 5.42 -5.86
C LEU A 74 4.78 6.80 -5.22
N ALA A 75 4.64 7.85 -6.04
CA ALA A 75 4.39 9.20 -5.54
C ALA A 75 2.97 9.32 -4.92
N ALA A 76 1.97 8.70 -5.54
CA ALA A 76 0.62 8.64 -5.00
C ALA A 76 0.56 7.87 -3.68
N ASP A 77 1.32 6.77 -3.57
CA ASP A 77 1.39 5.89 -2.40
C ASP A 77 2.30 6.42 -1.28
N THR A 78 2.95 7.56 -1.46
CA THR A 78 3.83 8.14 -0.43
C THR A 78 3.13 8.30 0.93
N PRO A 79 1.83 8.69 1.03
CA PRO A 79 1.12 8.73 2.31
C PRO A 79 1.01 7.38 3.00
N GLU A 80 0.71 6.31 2.26
CA GLU A 80 0.62 4.93 2.75
C GLU A 80 1.97 4.45 3.26
N VAL A 81 2.97 4.55 2.40
CA VAL A 81 4.35 4.11 2.70
C VAL A 81 4.86 4.84 3.94
N THR A 82 4.70 6.16 4.01
CA THR A 82 5.16 6.94 5.17
C THR A 82 4.42 6.57 6.45
N SER A 83 3.10 6.41 6.39
CA SER A 83 2.30 6.02 7.56
C SER A 83 2.70 4.63 8.05
N ALA A 84 2.87 3.67 7.13
CA ALA A 84 3.29 2.31 7.47
C ALA A 84 4.71 2.29 8.09
N VAL A 85 5.67 2.97 7.46
CA VAL A 85 7.05 3.07 7.97
C VAL A 85 7.08 3.74 9.35
N THR A 86 6.30 4.80 9.54
CA THR A 86 6.20 5.49 10.83
C THR A 86 5.66 4.56 11.92
N ALA A 87 4.60 3.81 11.65
CA ALA A 87 4.03 2.85 12.59
C ALA A 87 5.03 1.73 12.92
N LEU A 88 5.66 1.14 11.91
CA LEU A 88 6.67 0.08 12.08
C LEU A 88 7.88 0.57 12.90
N ALA A 89 8.36 1.78 12.63
CA ALA A 89 9.47 2.39 13.37
C ALA A 89 9.14 2.65 14.86
N HIS A 90 7.85 2.78 15.20
CA HIS A 90 7.38 2.91 16.59
C HIS A 90 6.94 1.57 17.19
N GLY A 91 7.24 0.43 16.56
CA GLY A 91 6.88 -0.89 17.04
C GLY A 91 5.39 -1.24 16.93
N GLN A 92 4.62 -0.46 16.17
CA GLN A 92 3.18 -0.67 15.96
C GLN A 92 2.94 -1.55 14.73
N HIS A 93 3.37 -2.81 14.80
CA HIS A 93 3.39 -3.73 13.67
C HIS A 93 2.00 -3.97 13.05
N ASP A 94 0.96 -4.12 13.88
CA ASP A 94 -0.42 -4.30 13.40
C ASP A 94 -0.94 -3.08 12.64
N VAL A 95 -0.55 -1.87 13.06
CA VAL A 95 -0.91 -0.63 12.35
C VAL A 95 -0.16 -0.55 11.03
N GLY A 96 1.17 -0.71 11.04
CA GLY A 96 1.99 -0.57 9.84
C GLY A 96 1.67 -1.61 8.77
N THR A 97 1.61 -2.90 9.15
CA THR A 97 1.19 -3.98 8.24
C THR A 97 -0.24 -3.78 7.78
N GLY A 98 -1.12 -3.32 8.68
CA GLY A 98 -2.51 -2.99 8.39
C GLY A 98 -2.64 -1.91 7.31
N VAL A 99 -1.90 -0.79 7.43
CA VAL A 99 -1.91 0.29 6.44
C VAL A 99 -1.59 -0.24 5.05
N VAL A 100 -0.48 -0.96 4.88
CA VAL A 100 -0.07 -1.46 3.56
C VAL A 100 -1.08 -2.45 2.97
N LEU A 101 -1.43 -3.48 3.73
CA LEU A 101 -2.31 -4.52 3.20
C LEU A 101 -3.76 -4.06 3.08
N GLY A 102 -4.20 -3.18 3.98
CA GLY A 102 -5.52 -2.56 3.93
C GLY A 102 -5.67 -1.60 2.75
N SER A 103 -4.64 -0.77 2.48
CA SER A 103 -4.58 0.08 1.28
C SER A 103 -4.64 -0.75 0.01
N ASN A 104 -3.91 -1.86 -0.05
CA ASN A 104 -3.93 -2.74 -1.22
C ASN A 104 -5.32 -3.34 -1.48
N VAL A 105 -6.02 -3.75 -0.42
CA VAL A 105 -7.42 -4.22 -0.55
C VAL A 105 -8.34 -3.07 -0.97
N PHE A 106 -8.17 -1.87 -0.40
CA PHE A 106 -8.93 -0.68 -0.77
C PHE A 106 -8.66 -0.26 -2.22
N ASN A 107 -7.42 -0.29 -2.69
CA ASN A 107 -7.04 0.07 -4.05
C ASN A 107 -7.73 -0.80 -5.11
N LEU A 108 -7.88 -2.10 -4.86
CA LEU A 108 -8.66 -2.97 -5.76
C LEU A 108 -10.12 -2.52 -5.87
N ALA A 109 -10.73 -2.12 -4.76
CA ALA A 109 -12.10 -1.62 -4.76
C ALA A 109 -12.21 -0.22 -5.37
N ALA A 110 -11.28 0.68 -5.05
CA ALA A 110 -11.30 2.08 -5.48
C ALA A 110 -10.87 2.25 -6.94
N LEU A 111 -9.70 1.72 -7.32
CA LEU A 111 -9.19 1.90 -8.69
C LEU A 111 -9.98 1.05 -9.68
N ILE A 112 -10.15 -0.24 -9.40
CA ILE A 112 -10.77 -1.16 -10.35
C ILE A 112 -12.30 -1.18 -10.18
N GLY A 113 -12.78 -1.37 -8.94
CA GLY A 113 -14.22 -1.46 -8.66
C GLY A 113 -14.98 -0.17 -8.96
N LEU A 114 -14.56 0.95 -8.36
CA LEU A 114 -15.20 2.25 -8.56
C LEU A 114 -14.94 2.78 -9.97
N GLY A 115 -13.72 2.59 -10.52
CA GLY A 115 -13.39 2.93 -11.90
C GLY A 115 -14.36 2.27 -12.90
N ALA A 116 -14.62 0.96 -12.74
CA ALA A 116 -15.57 0.24 -13.58
C ALA A 116 -17.02 0.72 -13.42
N LEU A 117 -17.44 1.08 -12.19
CA LEU A 117 -18.78 1.64 -11.96
C LEU A 117 -18.97 2.96 -12.67
N VAL A 118 -18.01 3.87 -12.56
CA VAL A 118 -18.06 5.23 -13.12
C VAL A 118 -17.96 5.20 -14.65
N ALA A 119 -17.02 4.42 -15.20
CA ALA A 119 -16.82 4.28 -16.64
C ALA A 119 -17.92 3.46 -17.34
N GLY A 120 -18.71 2.67 -16.59
CA GLY A 120 -19.65 1.72 -17.18
C GLY A 120 -19.02 0.38 -17.57
N GLY A 121 -17.73 0.24 -17.38
CA GLY A 121 -16.89 -0.91 -17.65
C GLY A 121 -15.50 -0.49 -18.10
N ILE A 122 -14.52 -1.34 -17.85
CA ILE A 122 -13.11 -1.18 -18.23
C ILE A 122 -12.78 -2.28 -19.22
N LYS A 123 -12.37 -1.94 -20.43
CA LYS A 123 -11.81 -2.91 -21.39
C LYS A 123 -10.34 -3.08 -21.07
N LEU A 124 -9.86 -4.31 -21.02
CA LEU A 124 -8.49 -4.62 -20.62
C LEU A 124 -7.84 -5.57 -21.64
N HIS A 125 -6.57 -5.37 -21.90
CA HIS A 125 -5.77 -6.29 -22.69
C HIS A 125 -5.42 -7.53 -21.86
N ARG A 126 -5.72 -8.71 -22.39
CA ARG A 126 -5.52 -9.98 -21.67
C ARG A 126 -4.06 -10.19 -21.24
N ARG A 127 -3.09 -9.74 -22.04
CA ARG A 127 -1.67 -9.87 -21.72
C ARG A 127 -1.29 -9.01 -20.52
N VAL A 128 -1.78 -7.76 -20.46
CA VAL A 128 -1.57 -6.84 -19.34
C VAL A 128 -2.14 -7.46 -18.06
N VAL A 129 -3.41 -7.91 -18.10
CA VAL A 129 -4.06 -8.57 -16.96
C VAL A 129 -3.29 -9.79 -16.46
N LEU A 130 -2.77 -10.63 -17.38
CA LEU A 130 -1.99 -11.81 -17.00
C LEU A 130 -0.63 -11.43 -16.43
N PHE A 131 0.06 -10.49 -17.06
CA PHE A 131 1.41 -10.07 -16.67
C PHE A 131 1.40 -9.41 -15.29
N GLU A 132 0.66 -8.34 -15.15
CA GLU A 132 0.53 -7.60 -13.88
C GLU A 132 -0.17 -8.43 -12.80
N GLY A 133 -1.19 -9.20 -13.20
CA GLY A 133 -1.91 -10.07 -12.29
C GLY A 133 -1.04 -11.18 -11.67
N ILE A 134 -0.13 -11.80 -12.45
CA ILE A 134 0.83 -12.78 -11.93
C ILE A 134 1.79 -12.10 -10.95
N MET A 135 2.28 -10.91 -11.27
CA MET A 135 3.14 -10.12 -10.36
C MET A 135 2.40 -9.77 -9.07
N ALA A 136 1.17 -9.27 -9.17
CA ALA A 136 0.37 -8.91 -8.02
C ALA A 136 0.04 -10.12 -7.12
N LEU A 137 -0.28 -11.28 -7.71
CA LEU A 137 -0.48 -12.53 -6.97
C LEU A 137 0.80 -13.02 -6.28
N TRP A 138 1.95 -12.89 -6.96
CA TRP A 138 3.23 -13.25 -6.38
C TRP A 138 3.53 -12.39 -5.15
N ILE A 139 3.38 -11.08 -5.25
CA ILE A 139 3.56 -10.14 -4.13
C ILE A 139 2.56 -10.42 -3.01
N ALA A 140 1.29 -10.71 -3.33
CA ALA A 140 0.29 -11.08 -2.34
C ALA A 140 0.65 -12.39 -1.61
N ALA A 141 1.13 -13.40 -2.34
CA ALA A 141 1.59 -14.66 -1.75
C ALA A 141 2.80 -14.48 -0.83
N LEU A 142 3.78 -13.66 -1.25
CA LEU A 142 4.92 -13.31 -0.41
C LEU A 142 4.49 -12.53 0.85
N SER A 143 3.51 -11.63 0.72
CA SER A 143 2.95 -10.89 1.87
C SER A 143 2.29 -11.83 2.87
N ILE A 144 1.49 -12.79 2.40
CA ILE A 144 0.87 -13.82 3.24
C ILE A 144 1.95 -14.65 3.94
N ALA A 145 2.93 -15.15 3.20
CA ALA A 145 4.00 -16.01 3.73
C ALA A 145 4.85 -15.25 4.77
N ALA A 146 5.17 -13.97 4.53
CA ALA A 146 5.95 -13.16 5.46
C ALA A 146 5.16 -12.80 6.73
N VAL A 147 3.87 -12.42 6.61
CA VAL A 147 3.01 -12.12 7.76
C VAL A 147 2.72 -13.36 8.59
N MET A 148 2.62 -14.54 7.96
CA MET A 148 2.48 -15.82 8.65
C MET A 148 3.81 -16.37 9.19
N SER A 149 4.91 -15.61 9.03
CA SER A 149 6.26 -16.01 9.45
C SER A 149 6.76 -17.32 8.82
N VAL A 150 6.23 -17.68 7.63
CA VAL A 150 6.70 -18.84 6.84
C VAL A 150 8.05 -18.51 6.20
N ILE A 151 8.23 -17.26 5.80
CA ILE A 151 9.49 -16.72 5.27
C ILE A 151 9.87 -15.44 6.01
N THR A 152 11.17 -15.13 6.03
CA THR A 152 11.64 -13.88 6.62
C THR A 152 11.38 -12.69 5.67
N PRO A 153 11.29 -11.45 6.17
CA PRO A 153 11.17 -10.25 5.33
C PRO A 153 12.29 -10.11 4.29
N VAL A 154 13.50 -10.56 4.62
CA VAL A 154 14.66 -10.56 3.71
C VAL A 154 14.40 -11.49 2.52
N ILE A 155 13.93 -12.70 2.77
CA ILE A 155 13.60 -13.67 1.71
C ILE A 155 12.44 -13.12 0.87
N ALA A 156 11.40 -12.57 1.50
CA ALA A 156 10.27 -11.96 0.81
C ALA A 156 10.73 -10.82 -0.12
N LEU A 157 11.62 -9.93 0.37
CA LEU A 157 12.17 -8.83 -0.42
C LEU A 157 12.99 -9.33 -1.62
N ILE A 158 13.88 -10.31 -1.41
CA ILE A 158 14.68 -10.88 -2.49
C ILE A 158 13.79 -11.49 -3.57
N LEU A 159 12.80 -12.29 -3.17
CA LEU A 159 11.86 -12.93 -4.10
C LEU A 159 10.95 -11.93 -4.81
N ALA A 160 10.57 -10.83 -4.15
CA ALA A 160 9.81 -9.75 -4.77
C ALA A 160 10.67 -9.00 -5.81
N LEU A 161 11.91 -8.65 -5.46
CA LEU A 161 12.85 -7.99 -6.37
C LEU A 161 13.25 -8.88 -7.56
N ALA A 162 13.31 -10.20 -7.38
CA ALA A 162 13.60 -11.14 -8.46
C ALA A 162 12.55 -11.08 -9.61
N VAL A 163 11.32 -10.64 -9.31
CA VAL A 163 10.26 -10.46 -10.31
C VAL A 163 10.14 -9.00 -10.75
N LEU A 164 10.22 -8.05 -9.81
CA LEU A 164 10.07 -6.64 -10.12
C LEU A 164 11.27 -6.06 -10.89
N ALA A 165 12.52 -6.45 -10.56
CA ALA A 165 13.70 -5.90 -11.24
C ALA A 165 13.75 -6.23 -12.74
N PRO A 166 13.44 -7.45 -13.19
CA PRO A 166 13.27 -7.74 -14.62
C PRO A 166 12.16 -6.91 -15.29
N TYR A 167 11.03 -6.70 -14.62
CA TYR A 167 9.96 -5.86 -15.14
C TYR A 167 10.43 -4.41 -15.33
N VAL A 168 11.03 -3.82 -14.30
CA VAL A 168 11.57 -2.45 -14.38
C VAL A 168 12.64 -2.36 -15.48
N TYR A 169 13.49 -3.36 -15.60
CA TYR A 169 14.51 -3.41 -16.64
C TYR A 169 13.89 -3.43 -18.05
N VAL A 170 12.91 -4.31 -18.31
CA VAL A 170 12.22 -4.38 -19.61
C VAL A 170 11.47 -3.09 -19.92
N SER A 171 10.84 -2.49 -18.91
CA SER A 171 10.12 -1.21 -19.04
C SER A 171 11.08 -0.03 -19.29
N ALA A 172 12.32 -0.09 -18.77
CA ALA A 172 13.34 0.93 -19.00
C ALA A 172 13.99 0.83 -20.40
N VAL A 173 13.98 -0.35 -21.01
CA VAL A 173 14.58 -0.55 -22.33
C VAL A 173 13.65 0.02 -23.41
N HIS A 174 14.21 0.93 -24.25
CA HIS A 174 13.49 1.47 -25.39
C HIS A 174 12.89 0.36 -26.28
N PRO A 175 11.68 0.52 -26.83
CA PRO A 175 11.00 -0.52 -27.62
C PRO A 175 11.86 -1.21 -28.67
N SER A 176 12.73 -0.45 -29.38
CA SER A 176 13.67 -1.01 -30.35
C SER A 176 14.75 -1.93 -29.76
N GLY A 177 15.10 -1.75 -28.50
CA GLY A 177 16.10 -2.57 -27.79
C GLY A 177 15.53 -3.85 -27.18
N ARG A 178 14.22 -3.96 -27.01
CA ARG A 178 13.56 -5.12 -26.37
C ARG A 178 13.77 -6.43 -27.16
N SER A 179 14.02 -6.33 -28.46
CA SER A 179 14.35 -7.48 -29.31
C SER A 179 15.71 -8.12 -28.96
N ALA A 180 16.62 -7.38 -28.33
CA ALA A 180 17.97 -7.85 -27.95
C ALA A 180 18.03 -8.44 -26.53
N LEU A 181 16.91 -8.51 -25.78
CA LEU A 181 16.90 -9.07 -24.43
C LEU A 181 17.34 -10.55 -24.42
N PRO A 182 18.18 -10.98 -23.47
CA PRO A 182 18.69 -12.36 -23.37
C PRO A 182 17.62 -13.31 -22.79
N LEU A 183 16.48 -13.39 -23.46
CA LEU A 183 15.34 -14.24 -23.08
C LEU A 183 14.97 -15.18 -24.22
N PRO A 184 14.37 -16.36 -23.91
CA PRO A 184 13.81 -17.23 -24.94
C PRO A 184 12.87 -16.46 -25.88
N PRO A 185 12.88 -16.67 -27.20
CA PRO A 185 12.14 -15.86 -28.16
C PRO A 185 10.65 -15.71 -27.87
N ARG A 186 10.00 -16.79 -27.42
CA ARG A 186 8.57 -16.78 -27.06
C ARG A 186 8.28 -15.92 -25.83
N LEU A 187 9.11 -16.04 -24.78
CA LEU A 187 8.96 -15.26 -23.56
C LEU A 187 9.26 -13.78 -23.82
N ARG A 188 10.32 -13.49 -24.58
CA ARG A 188 10.70 -12.14 -24.97
C ARG A 188 9.59 -11.44 -25.75
N SER A 189 9.03 -12.09 -26.79
CA SER A 189 7.95 -11.50 -27.59
C SER A 189 6.67 -11.30 -26.78
N TRP A 190 6.37 -12.20 -25.85
CA TRP A 190 5.22 -12.09 -24.97
C TRP A 190 5.37 -10.92 -23.97
N LEU A 191 6.53 -10.82 -23.30
CA LEU A 191 6.83 -9.73 -22.37
C LEU A 191 6.88 -8.36 -23.08
N ALA A 192 7.57 -8.28 -24.23
CA ALA A 192 7.62 -7.05 -25.01
C ALA A 192 6.22 -6.60 -25.45
N GLY A 193 5.36 -7.55 -25.81
CA GLY A 193 3.97 -7.26 -26.16
C GLY A 193 3.13 -6.80 -24.96
N ALA A 194 3.31 -7.43 -23.78
CA ALA A 194 2.61 -7.03 -22.56
C ALA A 194 2.98 -5.61 -22.13
N VAL A 195 4.28 -5.29 -22.09
CA VAL A 195 4.76 -3.94 -21.74
C VAL A 195 4.32 -2.89 -22.79
N ALA A 196 4.31 -3.26 -24.07
CA ALA A 196 3.83 -2.33 -25.12
C ALA A 196 2.32 -2.04 -25.00
N GLU A 197 1.49 -3.04 -24.67
CA GLU A 197 0.07 -2.87 -24.42
C GLU A 197 -0.17 -2.02 -23.15
N GLU A 198 0.61 -2.23 -22.07
CA GLU A 198 0.59 -1.43 -20.84
C GLU A 198 0.98 0.03 -21.13
N GLU A 199 2.10 0.25 -21.85
CA GLU A 199 2.54 1.59 -22.25
C GLU A 199 1.48 2.33 -23.06
N GLN A 200 0.76 1.64 -23.94
CA GLN A 200 -0.33 2.24 -24.70
C GLN A 200 -1.48 2.66 -23.79
N GLU A 201 -1.90 1.82 -22.83
CA GLU A 201 -2.95 2.16 -21.87
C GLU A 201 -2.57 3.36 -21.01
N LEU A 202 -1.30 3.41 -20.55
CA LEU A 202 -0.78 4.52 -19.75
C LEU A 202 -0.58 5.79 -20.58
N ALA A 203 -0.06 5.68 -21.81
CA ALA A 203 0.10 6.83 -22.71
C ALA A 203 -1.22 7.52 -23.03
N GLU A 204 -2.32 6.76 -23.14
CA GLU A 204 -3.67 7.34 -23.28
C GLU A 204 -4.11 8.09 -22.01
N ALA A 205 -3.60 7.70 -20.83
CA ALA A 205 -3.98 8.25 -19.54
C ALA A 205 -3.15 9.47 -19.12
N ILE A 206 -1.85 9.46 -19.39
CA ILE A 206 -0.86 10.39 -18.84
C ILE A 206 -0.14 11.13 -19.97
N HIS A 207 -0.36 12.43 -20.09
CA HIS A 207 0.34 13.31 -21.05
C HIS A 207 0.94 14.51 -20.31
N PRO A 208 1.99 14.33 -19.50
CA PRO A 208 2.57 15.44 -18.75
C PRO A 208 3.37 16.36 -19.67
N ALA A 209 3.23 17.66 -19.45
CA ALA A 209 4.16 18.63 -20.04
C ALA A 209 5.57 18.41 -19.47
N LYS A 210 6.60 18.64 -20.29
CA LYS A 210 8.01 18.52 -19.84
C LYS A 210 8.30 19.50 -18.72
N GLY A 211 8.72 19.00 -17.57
CA GLY A 211 9.03 19.80 -16.39
C GLY A 211 10.38 20.48 -16.45
N GLY A 212 10.61 21.39 -15.49
CA GLY A 212 11.86 22.13 -15.32
C GLY A 212 12.48 21.93 -13.91
N PRO A 213 13.59 22.62 -13.61
CA PRO A 213 14.19 22.58 -12.27
C PRO A 213 13.23 23.03 -11.17
N ARG A 214 12.30 23.92 -11.47
CA ARG A 214 11.23 24.33 -10.55
C ARG A 214 10.28 23.19 -10.20
N ASP A 215 9.92 22.35 -11.18
CA ASP A 215 9.06 21.18 -10.93
C ASP A 215 9.78 20.19 -10.02
N ALA A 216 11.09 19.96 -10.21
CA ALA A 216 11.89 19.11 -9.33
C ALA A 216 11.96 19.67 -7.91
N ALA A 217 12.20 20.97 -7.74
CA ALA A 217 12.23 21.59 -6.41
C ALA A 217 10.87 21.52 -5.71
N ILE A 218 9.76 21.76 -6.43
CA ILE A 218 8.40 21.62 -5.88
C ILE A 218 8.11 20.16 -5.53
N ALA A 219 8.55 19.17 -6.33
CA ALA A 219 8.38 17.76 -6.03
C ALA A 219 9.10 17.37 -4.72
N VAL A 220 10.35 17.83 -4.52
CA VAL A 220 11.10 17.57 -3.28
C VAL A 220 10.40 18.21 -2.07
N LEU A 221 9.93 19.45 -2.20
CA LEU A 221 9.18 20.11 -1.13
C LEU A 221 7.88 19.39 -0.83
N ALA A 222 7.12 19.02 -1.87
CA ALA A 222 5.88 18.28 -1.71
C ALA A 222 6.12 16.93 -1.04
N LEU A 223 7.17 16.20 -1.41
CA LEU A 223 7.57 14.95 -0.75
C LEU A 223 7.84 15.16 0.74
N ALA A 224 8.60 16.18 1.09
CA ALA A 224 8.89 16.50 2.49
C ALA A 224 7.60 16.81 3.29
N VAL A 225 6.66 17.55 2.68
CA VAL A 225 5.36 17.87 3.29
C VAL A 225 4.52 16.61 3.44
N VAL A 226 4.45 15.73 2.42
CA VAL A 226 3.72 14.45 2.50
C VAL A 226 4.27 13.61 3.65
N VAL A 227 5.61 13.44 3.72
CA VAL A 227 6.25 12.64 4.78
C VAL A 227 5.93 13.20 6.16
N ALA A 228 6.09 14.51 6.38
CA ALA A 228 5.81 15.12 7.68
C ALA A 228 4.33 15.01 8.06
N ALA A 229 3.42 15.29 7.12
CA ALA A 229 1.99 15.24 7.36
C ALA A 229 1.49 13.80 7.57
N SER A 230 1.95 12.82 6.78
CA SER A 230 1.56 11.41 6.95
C SER A 230 2.06 10.83 8.27
N ALA A 231 3.27 11.18 8.70
CA ALA A 231 3.79 10.79 10.01
C ALA A 231 2.97 11.40 11.16
N ALA A 232 2.54 12.66 11.04
CA ALA A 232 1.69 13.31 12.03
C ALA A 232 0.28 12.68 12.06
N MET A 233 -0.28 12.36 10.89
CA MET A 233 -1.56 11.68 10.73
C MET A 233 -1.53 10.29 11.38
N GLU A 234 -0.50 9.48 11.08
CA GLU A 234 -0.35 8.15 11.67
C GLU A 234 -0.25 8.21 13.20
N ARG A 235 0.62 9.05 13.75
CA ARG A 235 0.79 9.21 15.20
C ARG A 235 -0.50 9.64 15.89
N SER A 236 -1.25 10.54 15.26
CA SER A 236 -2.54 11.00 15.80
C SER A 236 -3.57 9.88 15.78
N ALA A 237 -3.67 9.13 14.69
CA ALA A 237 -4.57 7.98 14.56
C ALA A 237 -4.24 6.88 15.57
N SER A 238 -2.97 6.50 15.69
CA SER A 238 -2.50 5.48 16.62
C SER A 238 -2.74 5.87 18.08
N THR A 239 -2.51 7.14 18.44
CA THR A 239 -2.76 7.63 19.79
C THR A 239 -4.26 7.67 20.09
N LEU A 240 -5.10 8.09 19.15
CA LEU A 240 -6.55 8.07 19.30
C LEU A 240 -7.07 6.64 19.40
N GLY A 241 -6.57 5.75 18.56
CA GLY A 241 -6.88 4.32 18.59
C GLY A 241 -6.56 3.70 19.95
N ALA A 242 -5.36 3.96 20.48
CA ALA A 242 -4.96 3.48 21.80
C ALA A 242 -5.85 4.05 22.94
N ARG A 243 -6.25 5.32 22.85
CA ARG A 243 -7.16 5.94 23.84
C ARG A 243 -8.55 5.34 23.86
N TRP A 244 -9.06 4.94 22.70
CA TRP A 244 -10.39 4.38 22.56
C TRP A 244 -10.40 2.86 22.50
N ALA A 245 -9.26 2.23 22.82
CA ALA A 245 -9.04 0.78 22.76
C ALA A 245 -9.39 0.18 21.37
N VAL A 246 -9.22 0.98 20.30
CA VAL A 246 -9.39 0.50 18.93
C VAL A 246 -8.19 -0.37 18.55
N PRO A 247 -8.41 -1.63 18.13
CA PRO A 247 -7.32 -2.51 17.71
C PRO A 247 -6.48 -1.90 16.58
N GLY A 248 -5.15 -2.11 16.61
CA GLY A 248 -4.21 -1.57 15.62
C GLY A 248 -4.56 -1.96 14.20
N VAL A 249 -5.10 -3.16 13.99
CA VAL A 249 -5.55 -3.65 12.68
C VAL A 249 -6.73 -2.83 12.11
N ILE A 250 -7.60 -2.28 12.95
CA ILE A 250 -8.69 -1.38 12.51
C ILE A 250 -8.10 0.00 12.21
N THR A 251 -7.26 0.52 13.12
CA THR A 251 -6.62 1.83 12.94
C THR A 251 -5.78 1.87 11.66
N GLY A 252 -4.93 0.88 11.42
CA GLY A 252 -4.10 0.78 10.23
C GLY A 252 -4.87 0.30 9.01
N GLY A 253 -5.47 -0.91 9.11
CA GLY A 253 -6.01 -1.63 7.96
C GLY A 253 -7.34 -1.12 7.43
N ILE A 254 -8.06 -0.30 8.18
CA ILE A 254 -9.33 0.30 7.75
C ILE A 254 -9.24 1.82 7.71
N ILE A 255 -8.92 2.47 8.85
CA ILE A 255 -9.01 3.94 8.95
C ILE A 255 -7.88 4.60 8.16
N LEU A 256 -6.62 4.32 8.52
CA LEU A 256 -5.48 4.91 7.82
C LEU A 256 -5.45 4.47 6.36
N ALA A 257 -5.62 3.18 6.08
CA ALA A 257 -5.65 2.64 4.72
C ALA A 257 -6.66 3.37 3.83
N ALA A 258 -7.90 3.55 4.28
CA ALA A 258 -8.92 4.26 3.50
C ALA A 258 -8.58 5.73 3.30
N VAL A 259 -8.05 6.42 4.33
CA VAL A 259 -7.71 7.85 4.23
C VAL A 259 -6.51 8.07 3.32
N THR A 260 -5.43 7.30 3.48
CA THR A 260 -4.21 7.46 2.67
C THR A 260 -4.45 7.12 1.20
N SER A 261 -5.30 6.13 0.90
CA SER A 261 -5.64 5.70 -0.47
C SER A 261 -6.74 6.53 -1.14
N MET A 262 -7.23 7.61 -0.51
CA MET A 262 -8.17 8.53 -1.15
C MET A 262 -7.68 9.12 -2.48
N PRO A 263 -6.39 9.49 -2.67
CA PRO A 263 -5.90 9.94 -3.96
C PRO A 263 -6.18 8.94 -5.09
N ASN A 264 -6.00 7.64 -4.80
CA ASN A 264 -6.25 6.56 -5.77
C ASN A 264 -7.74 6.47 -6.15
N ALA A 265 -8.65 6.64 -5.19
CA ALA A 265 -10.08 6.71 -5.48
C ALA A 265 -10.45 7.92 -6.37
N VAL A 266 -9.84 9.08 -6.11
CA VAL A 266 -10.04 10.30 -6.91
C VAL A 266 -9.47 10.11 -8.32
N ALA A 267 -8.27 9.53 -8.45
CA ALA A 267 -7.64 9.20 -9.74
C ALA A 267 -8.52 8.26 -10.56
N ALA A 268 -9.07 7.20 -9.95
CA ALA A 268 -9.98 6.27 -10.62
C ALA A 268 -11.21 6.97 -11.22
N VAL A 269 -11.87 7.84 -10.45
CA VAL A 269 -13.04 8.60 -10.93
C VAL A 269 -12.64 9.55 -12.04
N TYR A 270 -11.49 10.23 -11.92
CA TYR A 270 -10.98 11.14 -12.91
C TYR A 270 -10.68 10.43 -14.24
N LEU A 271 -9.92 9.32 -14.20
CA LEU A 271 -9.58 8.52 -15.37
C LEU A 271 -10.84 7.92 -16.02
N ALA A 272 -11.75 7.37 -15.20
CA ALA A 272 -13.00 6.81 -15.68
C ALA A 272 -13.86 7.82 -16.43
N ARG A 273 -14.00 9.04 -15.90
CA ARG A 273 -14.76 10.13 -16.55
C ARG A 273 -14.13 10.64 -17.84
N ARG A 274 -12.82 10.45 -18.00
CA ARG A 274 -12.06 10.80 -19.20
C ARG A 274 -12.02 9.70 -20.25
N GLY A 275 -12.68 8.56 -20.01
CA GLY A 275 -12.64 7.40 -20.90
C GLY A 275 -11.31 6.63 -20.89
N ARG A 276 -10.50 6.82 -19.83
CA ARG A 276 -9.15 6.24 -19.66
C ARG A 276 -9.11 5.24 -18.52
N ALA A 277 -10.20 4.52 -18.32
CA ALA A 277 -10.35 3.61 -17.20
C ALA A 277 -9.46 2.35 -17.30
N SER A 278 -8.90 2.04 -18.48
CA SER A 278 -7.97 0.91 -18.66
C SER A 278 -6.71 1.05 -17.78
N ALA A 279 -6.16 2.25 -17.67
CA ALA A 279 -4.99 2.52 -16.84
C ALA A 279 -5.20 2.26 -15.34
N THR A 280 -6.44 2.17 -14.85
CA THR A 280 -6.70 1.94 -13.42
C THR A 280 -6.30 0.55 -12.95
N LEU A 281 -6.23 -0.45 -13.84
CA LEU A 281 -5.77 -1.80 -13.48
C LEU A 281 -4.26 -1.77 -13.20
N SER A 282 -3.48 -1.26 -14.15
CA SER A 282 -2.02 -1.13 -14.03
C SER A 282 -1.66 -0.26 -12.81
N GLU A 283 -2.37 0.85 -12.61
CA GLU A 283 -2.20 1.70 -11.44
C GLU A 283 -2.46 0.91 -10.13
N ALA A 284 -3.54 0.12 -10.05
CA ALA A 284 -3.86 -0.66 -8.86
C ALA A 284 -2.81 -1.74 -8.55
N PHE A 285 -2.35 -2.48 -9.55
CA PHE A 285 -1.40 -3.57 -9.33
C PHE A 285 0.02 -3.05 -9.09
N ASN A 286 0.43 -1.99 -9.78
CA ASN A 286 1.72 -1.34 -9.56
C ASN A 286 1.79 -0.68 -8.18
N SER A 287 0.75 0.09 -7.79
CA SER A 287 0.61 0.67 -6.47
C SER A 287 0.68 -0.41 -5.38
N ASN A 288 -0.12 -1.47 -5.49
CA ASN A 288 -0.11 -2.55 -4.51
C ASN A 288 1.25 -3.25 -4.39
N THR A 289 1.97 -3.43 -5.50
CA THR A 289 3.31 -4.01 -5.51
C THR A 289 4.31 -3.09 -4.82
N LEU A 290 4.30 -1.81 -5.16
CA LEU A 290 5.20 -0.80 -4.59
C LEU A 290 4.91 -0.55 -3.10
N ASN A 291 3.65 -0.53 -2.70
CA ASN A 291 3.25 -0.44 -1.30
C ASN A 291 3.82 -1.57 -0.45
N VAL A 292 3.77 -2.81 -0.94
CA VAL A 292 4.35 -3.95 -0.21
C VAL A 292 5.87 -3.85 -0.14
N LEU A 293 6.54 -3.49 -1.23
CA LEU A 293 7.99 -3.35 -1.20
C LEU A 293 8.45 -2.19 -0.32
N ALA A 294 7.96 -0.99 -0.59
CA ALA A 294 8.42 0.24 0.06
C ALA A 294 7.84 0.44 1.46
N GLY A 295 6.59 0.01 1.68
CA GLY A 295 5.89 0.17 2.95
C GLY A 295 6.01 -1.00 3.92
N LEU A 296 6.38 -2.20 3.43
CA LEU A 296 6.40 -3.40 4.27
C LEU A 296 7.75 -4.12 4.25
N PHE A 297 8.22 -4.63 3.10
CA PHE A 297 9.40 -5.49 3.08
C PHE A 297 10.70 -4.74 3.34
N ILE A 298 10.94 -3.61 2.68
CA ILE A 298 12.14 -2.78 2.91
C ILE A 298 12.20 -2.27 4.36
N PRO A 299 11.14 -1.67 4.92
CA PRO A 299 11.15 -1.24 6.32
C PRO A 299 11.37 -2.40 7.30
N ALA A 300 10.73 -3.55 7.08
CA ALA A 300 10.88 -4.71 7.96
C ALA A 300 12.32 -5.26 7.99
N VAL A 301 13.04 -5.16 6.87
CA VAL A 301 14.46 -5.55 6.82
C VAL A 301 15.34 -4.53 7.55
N ILE A 302 15.08 -3.22 7.41
CA ILE A 302 15.91 -2.14 7.99
C ILE A 302 15.66 -2.03 9.50
N ILE A 303 14.40 -2.10 9.93
CA ILE A 303 14.01 -1.92 11.34
C ILE A 303 14.29 -3.18 12.18
N THR A 304 14.80 -4.25 11.56
CA THR A 304 15.17 -5.50 12.22
C THR A 304 14.06 -6.13 13.09
N SER A 305 12.87 -6.21 12.56
CA SER A 305 11.81 -6.99 13.19
C SER A 305 12.02 -8.47 12.90
N PRO A 306 12.04 -9.36 13.93
CA PRO A 306 12.19 -10.79 13.73
C PRO A 306 11.03 -11.43 12.93
N GLY A 307 9.98 -10.69 12.65
CA GLY A 307 8.85 -11.10 11.82
C GLY A 307 7.94 -9.91 11.53
N LEU A 308 7.21 -9.99 10.44
CA LEU A 308 6.08 -9.10 10.18
C LEU A 308 4.91 -9.60 11.03
N ALA A 309 4.90 -9.22 12.31
CA ALA A 309 3.71 -9.41 13.13
C ALA A 309 2.60 -8.55 12.54
N GLY A 310 1.54 -9.17 12.12
CA GLY A 310 0.37 -8.50 11.55
C GLY A 310 -0.80 -9.45 11.56
N THR A 311 -1.97 -8.97 11.18
CA THR A 311 -3.16 -9.81 11.13
C THR A 311 -3.17 -10.61 9.81
N PRO A 312 -2.88 -11.92 9.82
CA PRO A 312 -2.83 -12.76 8.61
C PRO A 312 -4.11 -12.66 7.76
N ARG A 313 -5.21 -12.33 8.43
CA ARG A 313 -6.52 -12.19 7.78
C ARG A 313 -6.55 -11.13 6.68
N ILE A 314 -5.96 -9.94 6.90
CA ILE A 314 -5.93 -8.90 5.86
C ILE A 314 -5.03 -9.36 4.70
N ALA A 315 -3.89 -10.00 4.99
CA ALA A 315 -3.02 -10.54 3.96
C ALA A 315 -3.73 -11.59 3.09
N ILE A 316 -4.47 -12.51 3.72
CA ILE A 316 -5.27 -13.52 3.01
C ILE A 316 -6.35 -12.86 2.14
N TRP A 317 -7.09 -11.89 2.69
CA TRP A 317 -8.09 -11.16 1.93
C TRP A 317 -7.49 -10.38 0.76
N TYR A 318 -6.31 -9.77 0.92
CA TYR A 318 -5.59 -9.14 -0.18
C TYR A 318 -5.32 -10.14 -1.30
N GLY A 319 -4.79 -11.33 -0.99
CA GLY A 319 -4.59 -12.39 -1.98
C GLY A 319 -5.89 -12.87 -2.65
N VAL A 320 -6.94 -13.10 -1.87
CA VAL A 320 -8.25 -13.53 -2.38
C VAL A 320 -8.87 -12.48 -3.30
N LEU A 321 -8.86 -11.19 -2.91
CA LEU A 321 -9.39 -10.13 -3.75
C LEU A 321 -8.56 -9.93 -5.02
N THR A 322 -7.25 -10.01 -4.94
CA THR A 322 -6.35 -9.93 -6.11
C THR A 322 -6.69 -11.05 -7.09
N LEU A 323 -6.77 -12.30 -6.61
CA LEU A 323 -7.15 -13.44 -7.45
C LEU A 323 -8.55 -13.29 -8.06
N ALA A 324 -9.53 -12.87 -7.27
CA ALA A 324 -10.92 -12.66 -7.75
C ALA A 324 -10.97 -11.54 -8.82
N THR A 325 -10.24 -10.45 -8.62
CA THR A 325 -10.17 -9.34 -9.59
C THR A 325 -9.58 -9.81 -10.92
N ILE A 326 -8.48 -10.57 -10.89
CA ILE A 326 -7.86 -11.15 -12.09
C ILE A 326 -8.82 -12.13 -12.78
N ALA A 327 -9.47 -13.00 -12.04
CA ALA A 327 -10.43 -13.96 -12.59
C ALA A 327 -11.61 -13.25 -13.27
N LEU A 328 -12.16 -12.21 -12.66
CA LEU A 328 -13.23 -11.39 -13.24
C LEU A 328 -12.78 -10.65 -14.50
N ALA A 329 -11.57 -10.09 -14.49
CA ALA A 329 -10.99 -9.39 -15.63
C ALA A 329 -10.77 -10.32 -16.84
N LEU A 330 -10.27 -11.54 -16.60
CA LEU A 330 -10.04 -12.54 -17.65
C LEU A 330 -11.33 -13.13 -18.20
N ALA A 331 -12.30 -13.43 -17.33
CA ALA A 331 -13.60 -14.01 -17.73
C ALA A 331 -14.44 -13.04 -18.55
N GLY A 332 -14.41 -11.73 -18.20
CA GLY A 332 -15.20 -10.69 -18.84
C GLY A 332 -14.51 -9.96 -19.98
N ARG A 333 -13.26 -10.29 -20.33
CA ARG A 333 -12.39 -9.46 -21.20
C ARG A 333 -12.32 -8.02 -20.74
N GLY A 334 -12.29 -7.81 -19.42
CA GLY A 334 -12.34 -6.56 -18.72
C GLY A 334 -13.26 -6.59 -17.52
N ILE A 335 -13.41 -5.48 -16.82
CA ILE A 335 -14.26 -5.37 -15.62
C ILE A 335 -15.53 -4.59 -16.00
N ASN A 336 -16.69 -5.25 -16.01
CA ASN A 336 -17.97 -4.59 -16.20
C ASN A 336 -18.51 -4.01 -14.88
N ARG A 337 -19.61 -3.23 -14.94
CA ARG A 337 -20.23 -2.62 -13.74
C ARG A 337 -20.58 -3.63 -12.66
N ARG A 338 -21.07 -4.82 -13.03
CA ARG A 338 -21.44 -5.87 -12.06
C ARG A 338 -20.20 -6.41 -11.37
N SER A 339 -19.13 -6.69 -12.13
CA SER A 339 -17.85 -7.13 -11.57
C SER A 339 -17.23 -6.05 -10.69
N GLY A 340 -17.30 -4.77 -11.08
CA GLY A 340 -16.86 -3.65 -10.26
C GLY A 340 -17.63 -3.55 -8.94
N ALA A 341 -18.96 -3.68 -8.99
CA ALA A 341 -19.79 -3.71 -7.78
C ALA A 341 -19.48 -4.90 -6.87
N LEU A 342 -19.18 -6.08 -7.44
CA LEU A 342 -18.76 -7.26 -6.67
C LEU A 342 -17.43 -7.04 -5.96
N ILE A 343 -16.44 -6.40 -6.60
CA ILE A 343 -15.16 -6.08 -5.99
C ILE A 343 -15.36 -5.12 -4.80
N ILE A 344 -16.19 -4.09 -4.97
CA ILE A 344 -16.51 -3.16 -3.87
C ILE A 344 -17.26 -3.87 -2.74
N ALA A 345 -18.25 -4.69 -3.06
CA ALA A 345 -19.00 -5.47 -2.07
C ALA A 345 -18.07 -6.42 -1.29
N ALA A 346 -17.13 -7.08 -1.98
CA ALA A 346 -16.12 -7.93 -1.35
C ALA A 346 -15.21 -7.11 -0.41
N TYR A 347 -14.78 -5.90 -0.78
CA TYR A 347 -14.06 -5.00 0.12
C TYR A 347 -14.88 -4.68 1.38
N LEU A 348 -16.15 -4.34 1.24
CA LEU A 348 -17.02 -4.06 2.39
C LEU A 348 -17.16 -5.28 3.31
N VAL A 349 -17.27 -6.49 2.76
CA VAL A 349 -17.25 -7.73 3.53
C VAL A 349 -15.93 -7.88 4.29
N VAL A 350 -14.79 -7.60 3.65
CA VAL A 350 -13.49 -7.60 4.31
C VAL A 350 -13.48 -6.61 5.48
N ALA A 351 -13.86 -5.37 5.25
CA ALA A 351 -13.89 -4.34 6.29
C ALA A 351 -14.77 -4.76 7.48
N ILE A 352 -15.99 -5.24 7.20
CA ILE A 352 -16.93 -5.72 8.24
C ILE A 352 -16.33 -6.90 9.00
N THR A 353 -15.75 -7.88 8.33
CA THR A 353 -15.19 -9.08 8.98
C THR A 353 -13.94 -8.76 9.80
N VAL A 354 -13.12 -7.81 9.37
CA VAL A 354 -11.97 -7.31 10.15
C VAL A 354 -12.46 -6.61 11.41
N ILE A 355 -13.42 -5.70 11.29
CA ILE A 355 -13.99 -4.96 12.43
C ILE A 355 -14.67 -5.93 13.41
N ALA A 356 -15.57 -6.80 12.92
CA ALA A 356 -16.35 -7.70 13.77
C ALA A 356 -15.49 -8.70 14.56
N LYS A 357 -14.34 -9.09 14.02
CA LYS A 357 -13.45 -10.05 14.70
C LYS A 357 -12.31 -9.39 15.49
N ALA A 358 -12.10 -8.10 15.31
CA ALA A 358 -11.13 -7.35 16.09
C ALA A 358 -11.73 -6.81 17.41
N ILE A 359 -13.07 -6.68 17.47
CA ILE A 359 -13.79 -6.26 18.67
C ILE A 359 -14.26 -7.53 19.40
N PRO A 360 -13.81 -7.79 20.65
CA PRO A 360 -14.25 -8.94 21.41
C PRO A 360 -15.77 -8.86 21.69
N PRO A 361 -16.49 -9.99 21.69
CA PRO A 361 -17.90 -10.01 22.03
C PRO A 361 -18.05 -9.60 23.51
N GLY A 362 -18.71 -8.48 23.76
CA GLY A 362 -18.98 -7.95 25.10
C GLY A 362 -18.18 -6.69 25.51
N ALA A 363 -17.52 -6.02 24.56
CA ALA A 363 -16.90 -4.71 24.81
C ALA A 363 -17.93 -3.58 24.70
#